data_9fc70aa81cf5fd3f1f9a8af61deefac7
#
_entry.id   9fc70aa81cf5fd3f1f9a8af61deefac7
#
_cell.length_a   1.000
_cell.length_b   1.000
_cell.length_c   1.000
_cell.angle_alpha   90.00
_cell.angle_beta   90.00
_cell.angle_gamma   90.00
#
_symmetry.space_group_name_H-M   'P 1'
#
loop_
_entity.id
_entity.type
_entity.pdbx_description
1 polymer ?
#
loop_
_entity_poly.entity_id
_entity_poly.type
_entity_poly.pdbx_seq_one_letter_code
_entity_poly.pdbx_strand_id
1 'polypeptide(L)'
;PHAPYFGERARTSEESLEQARLAATGTKFEAKPYMEDFVNPPAVLAEEKERRLRELDREERFPPKPERDILTFLMHHAPMRRWQRDILEIVRDEAYYFAPQGMTKIMNEGWASYWHSKIMTTRALDATEVIDYADHHSGTLGTRPGVLNPYKVGIELFRDIEERWNTGRFGPEYDACDDYSRRRNWNRDLGLGREKIFEVRKIYNDITFIDEFLTPEFCQESNLFTYKFDRQSGNYVIDSREFRQIKDKLLDSLSNLGRPVIVVEDGNFKNRGDLLLEHEYRGVPLKLDYARATLENLQRIWSRGVHLRTQVDGKKKLLSYNGSRHEEKVLT
;
A
#
# COMPACT_ATOMS: atom_id res chain seq x y z
N PRO A 1 5.68 6.09 -5.67
CA PRO A 1 4.51 5.81 -6.52
C PRO A 1 3.19 6.16 -5.89
N HIS A 2 3.15 7.19 -5.02
CA HIS A 2 1.93 7.77 -4.50
C HIS A 2 1.79 9.20 -5.03
N ALA A 3 1.89 9.36 -6.36
CA ALA A 3 1.44 10.59 -6.97
C ALA A 3 -0.04 10.75 -6.62
N PRO A 4 -0.46 11.92 -6.08
CA PRO A 4 -1.86 12.18 -5.89
C PRO A 4 -2.54 12.06 -7.25
N TYR A 5 -3.50 11.16 -7.37
CA TYR A 5 -4.38 11.11 -8.51
C TYR A 5 -5.27 12.37 -8.44
N PHE A 6 -4.82 13.43 -9.06
CA PHE A 6 -5.70 14.53 -9.41
C PHE A 6 -6.55 14.04 -10.58
N GLY A 7 -7.64 13.33 -10.25
CA GLY A 7 -8.67 13.06 -11.23
C GLY A 7 -9.22 14.39 -11.71
N GLU A 8 -9.18 14.61 -13.02
CA GLU A 8 -9.93 15.70 -13.63
C GLU A 8 -11.36 15.65 -13.12
N ARG A 9 -11.86 16.79 -12.65
CA ARG A 9 -13.25 16.96 -12.24
C ARG A 9 -14.14 16.76 -13.47
N ALA A 10 -14.64 15.56 -13.68
CA ALA A 10 -15.81 15.37 -14.53
C ALA A 10 -17.03 15.94 -13.77
N ARG A 11 -17.28 17.24 -13.93
CA ARG A 11 -18.58 17.81 -13.68
C ARG A 11 -19.49 17.34 -14.81
N THR A 12 -20.06 16.18 -14.67
CA THR A 12 -21.26 15.83 -15.41
C THR A 12 -22.38 16.60 -14.76
N SER A 13 -22.82 17.70 -15.40
CA SER A 13 -24.04 18.41 -14.97
C SER A 13 -25.20 17.45 -15.10
N GLU A 14 -26.20 17.54 -14.22
CA GLU A 14 -27.45 16.76 -14.34
C GLU A 14 -28.06 16.89 -15.75
N GLU A 15 -27.93 18.06 -16.40
CA GLU A 15 -28.33 18.31 -17.78
C GLU A 15 -27.61 17.45 -18.81
N SER A 16 -26.28 17.14 -18.62
CA SER A 16 -25.55 16.28 -19.56
C SER A 16 -25.90 14.81 -19.40
N LEU A 17 -26.27 14.36 -18.20
CA LEU A 17 -26.77 13.02 -17.93
C LEU A 17 -28.19 12.83 -18.51
N GLU A 18 -29.06 13.84 -18.40
CA GLU A 18 -30.39 13.78 -18.97
C GLU A 18 -30.36 13.83 -20.50
N GLN A 19 -29.44 14.61 -21.10
CA GLN A 19 -29.18 14.60 -22.54
C GLN A 19 -28.61 13.26 -23.01
N ALA A 20 -27.72 12.60 -22.24
CA ALA A 20 -27.21 11.29 -22.56
C ALA A 20 -28.29 10.19 -22.46
N ARG A 21 -29.19 10.27 -21.49
CA ARG A 21 -30.38 9.40 -21.38
C ARG A 21 -31.33 9.55 -22.53
N LEU A 22 -31.57 10.80 -22.99
CA LEU A 22 -32.39 11.08 -24.16
C LEU A 22 -31.71 10.61 -25.46
N ALA A 23 -30.39 10.70 -25.57
CA ALA A 23 -29.62 10.20 -26.71
C ALA A 23 -29.45 8.66 -26.73
N ALA A 24 -29.75 7.97 -25.64
CA ALA A 24 -29.73 6.50 -25.55
C ALA A 24 -30.89 5.80 -26.28
N THR A 25 -31.79 6.56 -26.94
CA THR A 25 -32.72 6.01 -27.92
C THR A 25 -31.90 5.37 -29.05
N GLY A 26 -32.01 4.04 -29.21
CA GLY A 26 -31.24 3.26 -30.16
C GLY A 26 -31.15 3.89 -31.55
N THR A 27 -29.97 3.87 -32.13
CA THR A 27 -29.73 4.34 -33.50
C THR A 27 -30.51 3.43 -34.43
N LYS A 28 -31.60 3.95 -34.98
CA LYS A 28 -32.35 3.27 -36.05
C LYS A 28 -31.55 3.38 -37.33
N PHE A 29 -31.36 2.26 -38.04
CA PHE A 29 -30.84 2.28 -39.40
C PHE A 29 -31.94 2.81 -40.37
N GLU A 30 -31.53 3.65 -41.32
CA GLU A 30 -32.44 4.07 -42.36
C GLU A 30 -32.94 2.89 -43.19
N ALA A 31 -34.24 2.66 -43.16
CA ALA A 31 -34.88 1.57 -43.88
C ALA A 31 -36.11 2.05 -44.60
N LYS A 32 -36.44 1.41 -45.74
CA LYS A 32 -37.70 1.69 -46.42
C LYS A 32 -38.86 1.15 -45.57
N PRO A 33 -40.06 1.81 -45.58
CA PRO A 33 -41.17 1.48 -44.67
C PRO A 33 -41.57 -0.01 -44.66
N TYR A 34 -41.41 -0.72 -45.76
CA TYR A 34 -41.75 -2.15 -45.86
C TYR A 34 -40.64 -3.08 -45.27
N MET A 35 -39.47 -2.56 -44.98
CA MET A 35 -38.33 -3.29 -44.38
C MET A 35 -38.03 -2.87 -42.97
N GLU A 36 -38.77 -1.92 -42.41
CA GLU A 36 -38.51 -1.33 -41.08
C GLU A 36 -38.40 -2.42 -40.00
N ASP A 37 -39.37 -3.32 -39.93
CA ASP A 37 -39.41 -4.37 -38.91
C ASP A 37 -38.30 -5.43 -39.09
N PHE A 38 -37.73 -5.54 -40.29
CA PHE A 38 -36.64 -6.45 -40.58
C PHE A 38 -35.28 -5.83 -40.30
N VAL A 39 -35.10 -4.56 -40.64
CA VAL A 39 -33.81 -3.82 -40.44
C VAL A 39 -33.67 -3.35 -38.99
N ASN A 40 -34.79 -2.98 -38.38
CA ASN A 40 -34.87 -2.48 -37.00
C ASN A 40 -35.83 -3.33 -36.17
N PRO A 41 -35.58 -4.62 -35.92
CA PRO A 41 -36.48 -5.44 -35.12
C PRO A 41 -36.72 -4.83 -33.74
N PRO A 42 -37.99 -4.67 -33.31
CA PRO A 42 -38.30 -4.03 -32.02
C PRO A 42 -37.62 -4.65 -30.80
N ALA A 43 -37.41 -5.96 -30.84
CA ALA A 43 -36.71 -6.72 -29.80
C ALA A 43 -35.21 -6.34 -29.70
N VAL A 44 -34.54 -6.18 -30.84
CA VAL A 44 -33.11 -5.81 -30.89
C VAL A 44 -32.92 -4.37 -30.42
N LEU A 45 -33.83 -3.45 -30.84
CA LEU A 45 -33.79 -2.05 -30.38
C LEU A 45 -34.06 -1.94 -28.88
N ALA A 46 -34.95 -2.77 -28.33
CA ALA A 46 -35.23 -2.78 -26.89
C ALA A 46 -34.03 -3.30 -26.10
N GLU A 47 -33.38 -4.39 -26.57
CA GLU A 47 -32.19 -4.96 -25.94
C GLU A 47 -30.99 -4.00 -26.00
N GLU A 48 -30.80 -3.31 -27.13
CA GLU A 48 -29.74 -2.33 -27.28
C GLU A 48 -29.96 -1.10 -26.39
N LYS A 49 -31.23 -0.64 -26.29
CA LYS A 49 -31.62 0.43 -25.37
C LYS A 49 -31.36 0.04 -23.91
N GLU A 50 -31.72 -1.18 -23.53
CA GLU A 50 -31.49 -1.69 -22.19
C GLU A 50 -29.99 -1.84 -21.90
N ARG A 51 -29.21 -2.30 -22.87
CA ARG A 51 -27.74 -2.38 -22.75
C ARG A 51 -27.14 -0.98 -22.54
N ARG A 52 -27.53 0.01 -23.35
CA ARG A 52 -27.05 1.40 -23.22
C ARG A 52 -27.47 2.03 -21.90
N LEU A 53 -28.69 1.78 -21.42
CA LEU A 53 -29.13 2.24 -20.11
C LEU A 53 -28.29 1.58 -18.98
N ARG A 54 -27.97 0.30 -19.08
CA ARG A 54 -27.09 -0.39 -18.14
C ARG A 54 -25.64 0.14 -18.20
N GLU A 55 -25.15 0.54 -19.37
CA GLU A 55 -23.85 1.18 -19.55
C GLU A 55 -23.84 2.58 -18.92
N LEU A 56 -24.89 3.39 -19.14
CA LEU A 56 -25.07 4.70 -18.50
C LEU A 56 -25.21 4.57 -16.97
N ASP A 57 -25.95 3.60 -16.45
CA ASP A 57 -26.03 3.30 -15.02
C ASP A 57 -24.68 2.84 -14.43
N ARG A 58 -23.81 2.24 -15.25
CA ARG A 58 -22.42 1.94 -14.88
C ARG A 58 -21.55 3.19 -14.86
N GLU A 59 -21.77 4.12 -15.78
CA GLU A 59 -21.05 5.42 -15.81
C GLU A 59 -21.50 6.36 -14.68
N GLU A 60 -22.67 6.15 -14.09
CA GLU A 60 -23.17 6.88 -12.91
C GLU A 60 -22.52 6.47 -11.59
N ARG A 61 -21.53 5.54 -11.60
CA ARG A 61 -20.74 5.27 -10.40
C ARG A 61 -20.01 6.52 -9.95
N PHE A 62 -20.19 6.85 -8.72
CA PHE A 62 -19.56 8.01 -8.09
C PHE A 62 -18.65 7.57 -6.95
N PRO A 63 -17.34 7.66 -7.11
CA PRO A 63 -16.58 8.20 -8.26
C PRO A 63 -16.55 7.23 -9.46
N PRO A 64 -16.24 7.71 -10.69
CA PRO A 64 -16.19 6.87 -11.89
C PRO A 64 -15.16 5.73 -11.80
N LYS A 65 -14.11 5.94 -11.01
CA LYS A 65 -13.09 4.94 -10.67
C LYS A 65 -12.88 4.96 -9.16
N PRO A 66 -12.50 3.81 -8.56
CA PRO A 66 -12.19 3.78 -7.13
C PRO A 66 -11.15 4.84 -6.74
N GLU A 67 -11.47 5.64 -5.71
CA GLU A 67 -10.63 6.75 -5.26
C GLU A 67 -9.82 6.33 -4.04
N ARG A 68 -8.50 6.51 -4.12
CA ARG A 68 -7.57 6.15 -3.02
C ARG A 68 -7.39 7.28 -2.01
N ASP A 69 -7.52 8.53 -2.44
CA ASP A 69 -7.44 9.67 -1.54
C ASP A 69 -8.80 9.94 -0.88
N ILE A 70 -9.10 9.14 0.14
CA ILE A 70 -10.36 9.22 0.89
C ILE A 70 -10.54 10.62 1.49
N LEU A 71 -9.48 11.26 1.98
CA LEU A 71 -9.59 12.59 2.59
C LEU A 71 -9.99 13.63 1.55
N THR A 72 -9.37 13.63 0.38
CA THR A 72 -9.75 14.51 -0.73
C THR A 72 -11.19 14.23 -1.19
N PHE A 73 -11.57 12.96 -1.30
CA PHE A 73 -12.93 12.59 -1.64
C PHE A 73 -13.96 13.15 -0.63
N LEU A 74 -13.70 12.97 0.67
CA LEU A 74 -14.57 13.51 1.73
C LEU A 74 -14.65 15.05 1.72
N MET A 75 -13.52 15.74 1.49
CA MET A 75 -13.47 17.20 1.40
C MET A 75 -14.37 17.74 0.28
N HIS A 76 -14.45 17.02 -0.83
CA HIS A 76 -15.24 17.46 -1.98
C HIS A 76 -16.72 17.08 -1.89
N HIS A 77 -17.03 15.95 -1.22
CA HIS A 77 -18.35 15.33 -1.36
C HIS A 77 -19.11 15.15 -0.04
N ALA A 78 -18.43 15.17 1.12
CA ALA A 78 -19.13 15.07 2.39
C ALA A 78 -19.82 16.39 2.78
N PRO A 79 -21.00 16.34 3.45
CA PRO A 79 -21.76 17.51 3.86
C PRO A 79 -21.13 18.19 5.10
N MET A 80 -19.96 18.78 4.92
CA MET A 80 -19.19 19.42 5.99
C MET A 80 -19.35 20.93 6.01
N ARG A 81 -19.32 21.52 7.21
CA ARG A 81 -19.18 22.96 7.40
C ARG A 81 -17.78 23.40 6.97
N ARG A 82 -17.60 24.68 6.62
CA ARG A 82 -16.33 25.24 6.15
C ARG A 82 -15.17 24.91 7.08
N TRP A 83 -15.31 25.18 8.37
CA TRP A 83 -14.25 24.93 9.36
C TRP A 83 -13.87 23.46 9.49
N GLN A 84 -14.83 22.51 9.27
CA GLN A 84 -14.54 21.06 9.29
C GLN A 84 -13.71 20.67 8.08
N ARG A 85 -14.00 21.26 6.93
CA ARG A 85 -13.23 21.06 5.70
C ARG A 85 -11.82 21.62 5.83
N ASP A 86 -11.68 22.82 6.43
CA ASP A 86 -10.37 23.44 6.68
C ASP A 86 -9.50 22.55 7.59
N ILE A 87 -10.07 21.95 8.65
CA ILE A 87 -9.36 20.99 9.51
C ILE A 87 -8.95 19.73 8.73
N LEU A 88 -9.86 19.17 7.91
CA LEU A 88 -9.57 17.97 7.14
C LEU A 88 -8.47 18.21 6.10
N GLU A 89 -8.43 19.42 5.51
CA GLU A 89 -7.37 19.87 4.61
C GLU A 89 -6.02 19.90 5.32
N ILE A 90 -5.95 20.46 6.52
CA ILE A 90 -4.71 20.48 7.34
C ILE A 90 -4.23 19.03 7.61
N VAL A 91 -5.13 18.14 8.03
CA VAL A 91 -4.79 16.74 8.32
C VAL A 91 -4.31 16.02 7.05
N ARG A 92 -4.93 16.29 5.91
CA ARG A 92 -4.50 15.75 4.61
C ARG A 92 -3.10 16.25 4.24
N ASP A 93 -2.88 17.53 4.32
CA ASP A 93 -1.59 18.14 3.96
C ASP A 93 -0.46 17.64 4.88
N GLU A 94 -0.75 17.46 6.17
CA GLU A 94 0.17 16.81 7.11
C GLU A 94 0.48 15.37 6.70
N ALA A 95 -0.54 14.59 6.33
CA ALA A 95 -0.35 13.22 5.86
C ALA A 95 0.53 13.15 4.59
N TYR A 96 0.34 14.06 3.64
CA TYR A 96 1.19 14.18 2.45
C TYR A 96 2.62 14.60 2.79
N TYR A 97 2.79 15.52 3.74
CA TYR A 97 4.11 15.96 4.20
C TYR A 97 4.91 14.82 4.84
N PHE A 98 4.26 13.96 5.64
CA PHE A 98 4.93 12.83 6.29
C PHE A 98 5.07 11.57 5.43
N ALA A 99 4.36 11.46 4.32
CA ALA A 99 4.42 10.28 3.46
C ALA A 99 5.85 9.97 2.96
N PRO A 100 6.64 10.92 2.41
CA PRO A 100 8.02 10.66 1.99
C PRO A 100 8.94 10.21 3.14
N GLN A 101 8.74 10.74 4.34
CA GLN A 101 9.52 10.35 5.53
C GLN A 101 9.21 8.91 5.94
N GLY A 102 7.93 8.52 5.89
CA GLY A 102 7.52 7.14 6.13
C GLY A 102 8.06 6.15 5.08
N MET A 103 8.18 6.59 3.81
CA MET A 103 8.71 5.80 2.70
C MET A 103 10.23 5.60 2.75
N THR A 104 10.94 6.33 3.60
CA THR A 104 12.41 6.27 3.74
C THR A 104 12.84 6.00 5.18
N LYS A 105 11.99 5.40 5.99
CA LYS A 105 12.25 5.17 7.41
C LYS A 105 13.42 4.22 7.63
N ILE A 106 13.42 3.06 6.95
CA ILE A 106 14.50 2.06 7.05
C ILE A 106 15.82 2.67 6.59
N MET A 107 15.80 3.39 5.47
CA MET A 107 16.99 4.05 4.96
C MET A 107 17.50 5.14 5.91
N ASN A 108 16.64 6.00 6.42
CA ASN A 108 17.05 7.10 7.30
C ASN A 108 17.60 6.58 8.63
N GLU A 109 16.87 5.67 9.28
CA GLU A 109 17.30 5.09 10.56
C GLU A 109 18.55 4.22 10.40
N GLY A 110 18.60 3.43 9.32
CA GLY A 110 19.79 2.64 8.98
C GLY A 110 21.01 3.49 8.69
N TRP A 111 20.86 4.56 7.91
CA TRP A 111 21.94 5.51 7.63
C TRP A 111 22.45 6.19 8.88
N ALA A 112 21.53 6.69 9.72
CA ALA A 112 21.90 7.31 10.98
C ALA A 112 22.63 6.34 11.90
N SER A 113 22.11 5.11 12.04
CA SER A 113 22.74 4.07 12.88
C SER A 113 24.09 3.63 12.34
N TYR A 114 24.25 3.51 11.02
CA TYR A 114 25.51 3.16 10.37
C TYR A 114 26.59 4.21 10.68
N TRP A 115 26.31 5.50 10.45
CA TRP A 115 27.29 6.56 10.70
C TRP A 115 27.53 6.80 12.17
N HIS A 116 26.48 6.76 13.00
CA HIS A 116 26.61 6.87 14.44
C HIS A 116 27.53 5.77 14.98
N SER A 117 27.27 4.51 14.63
CA SER A 117 28.14 3.41 15.03
C SER A 117 29.59 3.61 14.58
N LYS A 118 29.79 3.97 13.30
CA LYS A 118 31.12 4.16 12.72
C LYS A 118 31.88 5.32 13.38
N ILE A 119 31.24 6.46 13.64
CA ILE A 119 31.87 7.61 14.27
C ILE A 119 32.19 7.30 15.73
N MET A 120 31.22 6.75 16.47
CA MET A 120 31.44 6.42 17.89
C MET A 120 32.61 5.48 18.09
N THR A 121 32.62 4.34 17.37
CA THR A 121 33.64 3.30 17.57
C THR A 121 35.01 3.65 17.00
N THR A 122 35.12 4.58 16.04
CA THR A 122 36.41 4.91 15.40
C THR A 122 37.02 6.22 15.82
N ARG A 123 36.23 7.15 16.38
CA ARG A 123 36.70 8.53 16.64
C ARG A 123 36.26 9.15 17.95
N ALA A 124 35.08 8.80 18.47
CA ALA A 124 34.46 9.55 19.57
C ALA A 124 34.66 8.90 20.94
N LEU A 125 34.69 7.55 21.00
CA LEU A 125 34.76 6.81 22.26
C LEU A 125 36.17 6.45 22.64
N ASP A 126 36.47 6.53 23.94
CA ASP A 126 37.61 5.89 24.52
C ASP A 126 37.35 4.40 24.75
N ALA A 127 38.43 3.61 24.89
CA ALA A 127 38.33 2.15 25.03
C ALA A 127 37.46 1.70 26.22
N THR A 128 37.36 2.50 27.25
CA THR A 128 36.51 2.26 28.45
C THR A 128 35.02 2.46 28.21
N GLU A 129 34.65 3.27 27.23
CA GLU A 129 33.26 3.65 26.95
C GLU A 129 32.62 2.71 25.90
N VAL A 130 33.42 1.95 25.18
CA VAL A 130 32.93 1.08 24.07
C VAL A 130 31.95 0.03 24.55
N ILE A 131 32.10 -0.49 25.77
CA ILE A 131 31.20 -1.54 26.31
C ILE A 131 29.81 -0.94 26.58
N ASP A 132 29.76 0.19 27.27
CA ASP A 132 28.49 0.88 27.58
C ASP A 132 27.76 1.30 26.29
N TYR A 133 28.52 1.79 25.32
CA TYR A 133 27.97 2.07 23.99
C TYR A 133 27.42 0.84 23.31
N ALA A 134 28.13 -0.29 23.32
CA ALA A 134 27.71 -1.54 22.70
C ALA A 134 26.40 -2.07 23.29
N ASP A 135 26.25 -2.01 24.62
CA ASP A 135 25.03 -2.41 25.32
C ASP A 135 23.84 -1.51 24.91
N HIS A 136 24.03 -0.21 24.91
CA HIS A 136 22.98 0.74 24.49
C HIS A 136 22.62 0.55 23.02
N HIS A 137 23.60 0.42 22.15
CA HIS A 137 23.40 0.22 20.71
C HIS A 137 22.69 -1.11 20.41
N SER A 138 23.04 -2.18 21.12
CA SER A 138 22.36 -3.49 20.97
C SER A 138 20.88 -3.41 21.37
N GLY A 139 20.54 -2.64 22.37
CA GLY A 139 19.15 -2.37 22.76
C GLY A 139 18.34 -1.69 21.64
N THR A 140 18.95 -0.71 20.95
CA THR A 140 18.33 -0.04 19.79
C THR A 140 18.10 -1.00 18.60
N LEU A 141 19.01 -1.93 18.38
CA LEU A 141 18.92 -2.93 17.32
C LEU A 141 18.15 -4.19 17.71
N GLY A 142 17.60 -4.24 18.92
CA GLY A 142 16.83 -5.37 19.42
C GLY A 142 15.65 -5.74 18.50
N THR A 143 15.43 -7.04 18.30
CA THR A 143 14.35 -7.55 17.46
C THR A 143 13.39 -8.41 18.27
N ARG A 144 12.12 -8.41 17.84
CA ARG A 144 11.10 -9.34 18.34
C ARG A 144 10.57 -10.15 17.16
N PRO A 145 10.28 -11.44 17.32
CA PRO A 145 9.68 -12.23 16.26
C PRO A 145 8.45 -11.57 15.66
N GLY A 146 8.38 -11.51 14.33
CA GLY A 146 7.27 -10.90 13.61
C GLY A 146 7.27 -9.36 13.56
N VAL A 147 8.24 -8.68 14.15
CA VAL A 147 8.36 -7.21 14.12
C VAL A 147 9.66 -6.81 13.41
N LEU A 148 9.52 -6.05 12.33
CA LEU A 148 10.66 -5.48 11.62
C LEU A 148 11.22 -4.29 12.40
N ASN A 149 12.52 -4.35 12.76
CA ASN A 149 13.24 -3.21 13.31
C ASN A 149 13.92 -2.43 12.17
N PRO A 150 13.46 -1.22 11.82
CA PRO A 150 14.02 -0.44 10.72
C PRO A 150 15.49 -0.06 10.94
N TYR A 151 15.90 0.19 12.20
CA TYR A 151 17.29 0.49 12.55
C TYR A 151 18.20 -0.69 12.21
N LYS A 152 17.83 -1.89 12.67
CA LYS A 152 18.62 -3.10 12.44
C LYS A 152 18.73 -3.45 10.96
N VAL A 153 17.61 -3.57 10.28
CA VAL A 153 17.61 -3.94 8.85
C VAL A 153 18.37 -2.90 8.03
N GLY A 154 18.17 -1.62 8.32
CA GLY A 154 18.83 -0.54 7.60
C GLY A 154 20.34 -0.54 7.79
N ILE A 155 20.85 -0.61 9.03
CA ILE A 155 22.30 -0.60 9.30
C ILE A 155 22.99 -1.86 8.73
N GLU A 156 22.38 -3.04 8.91
CA GLU A 156 22.93 -4.29 8.41
C GLU A 156 23.00 -4.32 6.89
N LEU A 157 21.95 -3.82 6.21
CA LEU A 157 21.93 -3.77 4.76
C LEU A 157 22.92 -2.74 4.19
N PHE A 158 23.12 -1.59 4.84
CA PHE A 158 24.17 -0.65 4.43
C PHE A 158 25.57 -1.24 4.62
N ARG A 159 25.82 -2.00 5.69
CA ARG A 159 27.09 -2.71 5.91
C ARG A 159 27.32 -3.79 4.86
N ASP A 160 26.30 -4.56 4.53
CA ASP A 160 26.36 -5.60 3.52
C ASP A 160 26.62 -5.01 2.12
N ILE A 161 25.98 -3.91 1.76
CA ILE A 161 26.26 -3.20 0.50
C ILE A 161 27.70 -2.67 0.49
N GLU A 162 28.16 -2.01 1.56
CA GLU A 162 29.53 -1.52 1.64
C GLU A 162 30.54 -2.67 1.44
N GLU A 163 30.33 -3.80 2.11
CA GLU A 163 31.20 -4.98 1.98
C GLU A 163 31.16 -5.58 0.58
N ARG A 164 29.97 -5.80 0.02
CA ARG A 164 29.83 -6.36 -1.35
C ARG A 164 30.54 -5.51 -2.39
N TRP A 165 30.40 -4.20 -2.34
CA TRP A 165 31.05 -3.31 -3.30
C TRP A 165 32.55 -3.13 -3.03
N ASN A 166 33.00 -3.27 -1.81
CA ASN A 166 34.44 -3.30 -1.51
C ASN A 166 35.10 -4.60 -2.02
N THR A 167 34.43 -5.73 -1.85
CA THR A 167 34.98 -7.05 -2.21
C THR A 167 34.64 -7.48 -3.64
N GLY A 168 33.80 -6.77 -4.36
CA GLY A 168 33.37 -7.14 -5.71
C GLY A 168 32.39 -8.31 -5.76
N ARG A 169 31.63 -8.58 -4.70
CA ARG A 169 30.58 -9.63 -4.64
C ARG A 169 29.31 -9.20 -5.35
N PHE A 170 29.42 -8.85 -6.62
CA PHE A 170 28.31 -8.44 -7.47
C PHE A 170 28.66 -8.62 -8.96
N GLY A 171 27.64 -8.65 -9.81
CA GLY A 171 27.74 -8.68 -11.25
C GLY A 171 27.94 -10.08 -11.83
N PRO A 172 27.93 -10.18 -13.19
CA PRO A 172 27.79 -11.46 -13.89
C PRO A 172 28.82 -12.52 -13.52
N GLU A 173 30.07 -12.11 -13.24
CA GLU A 173 31.13 -13.07 -12.89
C GLU A 173 30.96 -13.68 -11.49
N TYR A 174 30.48 -12.85 -10.53
CA TYR A 174 30.15 -13.33 -9.19
C TYR A 174 28.91 -14.19 -9.22
N ASP A 175 27.89 -13.77 -9.95
CA ASP A 175 26.58 -14.45 -10.05
C ASP A 175 26.72 -15.81 -10.77
N ALA A 176 27.63 -15.92 -11.74
CA ALA A 176 27.93 -17.16 -12.49
C ALA A 176 28.89 -18.12 -11.72
N CYS A 177 29.37 -17.75 -10.53
CA CYS A 177 30.28 -18.59 -9.77
C CYS A 177 29.51 -19.64 -8.97
N ASP A 178 29.56 -20.91 -9.42
CA ASP A 178 28.92 -22.04 -8.75
C ASP A 178 29.78 -22.67 -7.63
N ASP A 179 31.06 -22.28 -7.51
CA ASP A 179 31.95 -22.74 -6.44
C ASP A 179 31.67 -21.99 -5.15
N TYR A 180 31.04 -22.68 -4.19
CA TYR A 180 30.71 -22.13 -2.88
C TYR A 180 31.93 -21.59 -2.12
N SER A 181 33.06 -22.32 -2.12
CA SER A 181 34.25 -21.91 -1.42
C SER A 181 34.88 -20.65 -2.02
N ARG A 182 34.92 -20.58 -3.35
CA ARG A 182 35.41 -19.41 -4.08
C ARG A 182 34.48 -18.22 -3.88
N ARG A 183 33.16 -18.43 -3.94
CA ARG A 183 32.15 -17.39 -3.74
C ARG A 183 32.22 -16.80 -2.32
N ARG A 184 32.39 -17.65 -1.30
CA ARG A 184 32.52 -17.22 0.10
C ARG A 184 33.81 -16.40 0.35
N ASN A 185 34.91 -16.75 -0.30
CA ASN A 185 36.19 -16.07 -0.17
C ASN A 185 36.42 -15.01 -1.26
N TRP A 186 35.37 -14.65 -1.99
CA TRP A 186 35.48 -13.69 -3.08
C TRP A 186 35.86 -12.30 -2.56
N ASN A 187 37.02 -11.82 -3.01
CA ASN A 187 37.52 -10.49 -2.68
C ASN A 187 38.43 -9.99 -3.80
N ARG A 188 38.00 -8.93 -4.46
CA ARG A 188 38.76 -8.23 -5.50
C ARG A 188 39.34 -6.90 -5.03
N ASP A 189 39.07 -6.52 -3.78
CA ASP A 189 39.56 -5.28 -3.15
C ASP A 189 39.25 -4.02 -4.00
N LEU A 190 37.99 -3.87 -4.45
CA LEU A 190 37.59 -2.78 -5.33
C LEU A 190 37.50 -1.45 -4.58
N GLY A 191 37.20 -1.43 -3.30
CA GLY A 191 37.09 -0.23 -2.48
C GLY A 191 35.92 0.70 -2.83
N LEU A 192 34.90 0.20 -3.55
CA LEU A 192 33.76 1.00 -4.06
C LEU A 192 32.58 1.13 -3.07
N GLY A 193 32.66 0.44 -1.94
CA GLY A 193 31.53 0.32 -1.02
C GLY A 193 31.04 1.64 -0.47
N ARG A 194 31.98 2.54 -0.10
CA ARG A 194 31.62 3.85 0.42
C ARG A 194 30.86 4.72 -0.62
N GLU A 195 31.35 4.73 -1.84
CA GLU A 195 30.69 5.46 -2.94
C GLU A 195 29.29 4.92 -3.18
N LYS A 196 29.17 3.57 -3.19
CA LYS A 196 27.88 2.90 -3.42
C LYS A 196 26.84 3.21 -2.35
N ILE A 197 27.18 3.20 -1.07
CA ILE A 197 26.20 3.53 -0.01
C ILE A 197 25.72 5.00 -0.09
N PHE A 198 26.58 5.92 -0.52
CA PHE A 198 26.18 7.31 -0.76
C PHE A 198 25.26 7.45 -1.98
N GLU A 199 25.53 6.69 -3.07
CA GLU A 199 24.63 6.61 -4.22
C GLU A 199 23.26 6.08 -3.81
N VAL A 200 23.23 4.95 -3.09
CA VAL A 200 22.00 4.32 -2.59
C VAL A 200 21.19 5.32 -1.77
N ARG A 201 21.82 6.02 -0.83
CA ARG A 201 21.16 7.02 0.02
C ARG A 201 20.49 8.15 -0.76
N LYS A 202 20.96 8.47 -1.95
CA LYS A 202 20.41 9.56 -2.78
C LYS A 202 19.21 9.14 -3.62
N ILE A 203 19.14 7.88 -4.04
CA ILE A 203 18.26 7.44 -5.14
C ILE A 203 17.10 6.58 -4.63
N TYR A 204 17.35 5.71 -3.63
CA TYR A 204 16.42 4.67 -3.22
C TYR A 204 15.48 5.12 -2.10
N ASN A 205 14.28 4.55 -2.06
CA ASN A 205 13.38 4.53 -0.92
C ASN A 205 13.37 3.14 -0.28
N ASP A 206 12.64 2.93 0.82
CA ASP A 206 12.67 1.66 1.56
C ASP A 206 12.26 0.47 0.69
N ILE A 207 11.24 0.62 -0.17
CA ILE A 207 10.78 -0.45 -1.06
C ILE A 207 11.87 -0.82 -2.06
N THR A 208 12.38 0.16 -2.80
CA THR A 208 13.41 -0.07 -3.81
C THR A 208 14.75 -0.48 -3.19
N PHE A 209 15.07 -0.01 -1.98
CA PHE A 209 16.23 -0.42 -1.21
C PHE A 209 16.19 -1.90 -0.84
N ILE A 210 15.05 -2.38 -0.33
CA ILE A 210 14.86 -3.81 -0.01
C ILE A 210 14.80 -4.64 -1.30
N ASP A 211 14.08 -4.16 -2.31
CA ASP A 211 13.91 -4.90 -3.57
C ASP A 211 15.24 -5.12 -4.30
N GLU A 212 16.09 -4.12 -4.37
CA GLU A 212 17.37 -4.19 -5.10
C GLU A 212 18.48 -4.90 -4.30
N PHE A 213 18.60 -4.61 -3.00
CA PHE A 213 19.78 -5.01 -2.24
C PHE A 213 19.60 -6.21 -1.33
N LEU A 214 18.36 -6.64 -1.03
CA LEU A 214 18.13 -7.83 -0.23
C LEU A 214 18.57 -9.09 -0.99
N THR A 215 19.41 -9.92 -0.36
CA THR A 215 19.91 -11.18 -0.93
C THR A 215 19.54 -12.37 -0.07
N PRO A 216 19.57 -13.60 -0.62
CA PRO A 216 19.37 -14.81 0.16
C PRO A 216 20.41 -14.97 1.27
N GLU A 217 21.68 -14.64 0.98
CA GLU A 217 22.79 -14.68 1.92
C GLU A 217 22.54 -13.73 3.09
N PHE A 218 22.16 -12.48 2.80
CA PHE A 218 21.81 -11.50 3.83
C PHE A 218 20.66 -11.99 4.74
N CYS A 219 19.61 -12.57 4.16
CA CYS A 219 18.49 -13.08 4.94
C CYS A 219 18.91 -14.21 5.89
N GLN A 220 19.83 -15.08 5.46
CA GLN A 220 20.35 -16.16 6.30
C GLN A 220 21.23 -15.63 7.43
N GLU A 221 22.18 -14.74 7.14
CA GLU A 221 23.12 -14.15 8.10
C GLU A 221 22.41 -13.29 9.15
N SER A 222 21.42 -12.49 8.73
CA SER A 222 20.63 -11.63 9.61
C SER A 222 19.46 -12.34 10.30
N ASN A 223 19.27 -13.65 10.10
CA ASN A 223 18.14 -14.44 10.59
C ASN A 223 16.78 -13.80 10.25
N LEU A 224 16.67 -13.29 9.03
CA LEU A 224 15.46 -12.64 8.54
C LEU A 224 14.52 -13.70 7.96
N PHE A 225 13.44 -14.01 8.69
CA PHE A 225 12.46 -15.04 8.34
C PHE A 225 11.05 -14.47 8.35
N THR A 226 10.11 -15.18 7.72
CA THR A 226 8.70 -14.89 7.92
C THR A 226 8.20 -15.60 9.17
N TYR A 227 7.29 -14.96 9.89
CA TYR A 227 6.71 -15.47 11.12
C TYR A 227 5.19 -15.55 11.01
N LYS A 228 4.61 -16.55 11.68
CA LYS A 228 3.17 -16.66 11.91
C LYS A 228 2.88 -16.80 13.39
N PHE A 229 1.74 -16.31 13.83
CA PHE A 229 1.29 -16.51 15.20
C PHE A 229 0.68 -17.90 15.34
N ASP A 230 1.24 -18.71 16.23
CA ASP A 230 0.69 -20.01 16.58
C ASP A 230 -0.26 -19.87 17.78
N ARG A 231 -1.53 -20.16 17.56
CA ARG A 231 -2.57 -20.04 18.59
C ARG A 231 -2.43 -21.08 19.71
N GLN A 232 -1.77 -22.21 19.44
CA GLN A 232 -1.61 -23.27 20.43
C GLN A 232 -0.51 -22.93 21.44
N SER A 233 0.62 -22.43 20.96
CA SER A 233 1.74 -22.03 21.82
C SER A 233 1.66 -20.58 22.31
N GLY A 234 0.79 -19.75 21.72
CA GLY A 234 0.71 -18.32 22.01
C GLY A 234 1.93 -17.51 21.53
N ASN A 235 2.80 -18.10 20.71
CA ASN A 235 4.06 -17.52 20.27
C ASN A 235 4.11 -17.33 18.75
N TYR A 236 5.02 -16.45 18.31
CA TYR A 236 5.38 -16.38 16.90
C TYR A 236 6.38 -17.49 16.57
N VAL A 237 6.07 -18.28 15.55
CA VAL A 237 6.93 -19.33 15.01
C VAL A 237 7.37 -18.99 13.60
N ILE A 238 8.53 -19.52 13.18
CA ILE A 238 9.01 -19.32 11.81
C ILE A 238 8.02 -19.99 10.85
N ASP A 239 7.51 -19.23 9.91
CA ASP A 239 6.60 -19.68 8.87
C ASP A 239 7.37 -20.15 7.63
N SER A 240 8.31 -19.35 7.17
CA SER A 240 9.18 -19.70 6.03
C SER A 240 10.58 -19.10 6.17
N ARG A 241 11.55 -19.82 5.58
CA ARG A 241 12.93 -19.37 5.38
C ARG A 241 13.24 -19.15 3.89
N GLU A 242 12.24 -19.28 3.03
CA GLU A 242 12.40 -19.09 1.59
C GLU A 242 12.55 -17.61 1.26
N PHE A 243 13.61 -17.27 0.55
CA PHE A 243 13.99 -15.89 0.22
C PHE A 243 12.85 -15.12 -0.47
N ARG A 244 12.22 -15.74 -1.47
CA ARG A 244 11.14 -15.09 -2.23
C ARG A 244 9.96 -14.73 -1.33
N GLN A 245 9.55 -15.64 -0.45
CA GLN A 245 8.46 -15.39 0.50
C GLN A 245 8.81 -14.31 1.53
N ILE A 246 10.08 -14.30 1.99
CA ILE A 246 10.59 -13.27 2.90
C ILE A 246 10.53 -11.91 2.21
N LYS A 247 11.08 -11.81 0.99
CA LYS A 247 11.14 -10.58 0.22
C LYS A 247 9.74 -10.06 -0.11
N ASP A 248 8.85 -10.89 -0.64
CA ASP A 248 7.48 -10.52 -0.98
C ASP A 248 6.74 -9.98 0.26
N LYS A 249 6.84 -10.67 1.40
CA LYS A 249 6.19 -10.25 2.64
C LYS A 249 6.75 -8.95 3.20
N LEU A 250 8.05 -8.70 3.06
CA LEU A 250 8.68 -7.44 3.43
C LEU A 250 8.18 -6.30 2.54
N LEU A 251 8.21 -6.47 1.22
CA LEU A 251 7.74 -5.47 0.27
C LEU A 251 6.25 -5.15 0.48
N ASP A 252 5.42 -6.17 0.71
CA ASP A 252 4.02 -5.96 1.06
C ASP A 252 3.85 -5.17 2.36
N SER A 253 4.67 -5.47 3.38
CA SER A 253 4.61 -4.76 4.67
C SER A 253 5.04 -3.29 4.57
N LEU A 254 5.88 -2.94 3.60
CA LEU A 254 6.31 -1.57 3.32
C LEU A 254 5.35 -0.83 2.38
N SER A 255 4.53 -1.57 1.64
CA SER A 255 3.52 -0.96 0.78
C SER A 255 2.52 -0.17 1.62
N ASN A 256 2.12 1.01 1.14
CA ASN A 256 1.23 1.91 1.87
C ASN A 256 1.66 2.19 3.34
N LEU A 257 2.96 2.21 3.62
CA LEU A 257 3.53 2.42 4.96
C LEU A 257 3.05 1.38 6.01
N GLY A 258 2.80 0.15 5.58
CA GLY A 258 2.27 -0.92 6.43
C GLY A 258 0.80 -0.74 6.83
N ARG A 259 0.09 0.18 6.21
CA ARG A 259 -1.34 0.43 6.44
C ARG A 259 -2.19 -0.32 5.42
N PRO A 260 -3.42 -0.71 5.76
CA PRO A 260 -4.33 -1.31 4.81
C PRO A 260 -4.64 -0.34 3.66
N VAL A 261 -4.75 -0.86 2.45
CA VAL A 261 -5.19 -0.08 1.29
C VAL A 261 -6.71 -0.13 1.25
N ILE A 262 -7.33 1.03 1.43
CA ILE A 262 -8.77 1.20 1.39
C ILE A 262 -9.08 2.27 0.34
N VAL A 263 -10.06 1.99 -0.50
CA VAL A 263 -10.50 2.90 -1.57
C VAL A 263 -11.98 3.23 -1.43
N VAL A 264 -12.39 4.38 -1.92
CA VAL A 264 -13.81 4.69 -2.10
C VAL A 264 -14.27 4.01 -3.38
N GLU A 265 -15.18 3.08 -3.26
CA GLU A 265 -15.76 2.34 -4.38
C GLU A 265 -17.01 3.03 -4.93
N ASP A 266 -17.87 3.53 -4.02
CA ASP A 266 -19.12 4.18 -4.39
C ASP A 266 -19.59 5.14 -3.29
N GLY A 267 -19.83 6.39 -3.63
CA GLY A 267 -20.40 7.42 -2.74
C GLY A 267 -21.93 7.50 -2.81
N ASN A 268 -22.55 6.68 -3.65
CA ASN A 268 -24.02 6.59 -3.77
C ASN A 268 -24.52 5.13 -3.69
N PHE A 269 -23.90 4.35 -2.83
CA PHE A 269 -24.16 2.93 -2.71
C PHE A 269 -25.67 2.64 -2.54
N LYS A 270 -26.19 1.76 -3.42
CA LYS A 270 -27.60 1.39 -3.51
C LYS A 270 -28.55 2.58 -3.78
N ASN A 271 -28.07 3.64 -4.43
CA ASN A 271 -28.84 4.87 -4.68
C ASN A 271 -29.42 5.52 -3.41
N ARG A 272 -28.71 5.41 -2.28
CA ARG A 272 -29.11 5.99 -0.99
C ARG A 272 -28.18 7.09 -0.52
N GLY A 273 -27.11 7.36 -1.28
CA GLY A 273 -26.05 8.26 -0.89
C GLY A 273 -25.18 7.68 0.24
N ASP A 274 -25.23 6.37 0.47
CA ASP A 274 -24.36 5.69 1.41
C ASP A 274 -22.95 5.60 0.82
N LEU A 275 -21.92 5.59 1.68
CA LEU A 275 -20.53 5.47 1.28
C LEU A 275 -20.11 4.00 1.31
N LEU A 276 -19.63 3.48 0.19
CA LEU A 276 -19.01 2.15 0.10
C LEU A 276 -17.51 2.27 -0.05
N LEU A 277 -16.80 1.63 0.85
CA LEU A 277 -15.36 1.45 0.83
C LEU A 277 -14.99 0.02 0.49
N GLU A 278 -13.86 -0.18 -0.18
CA GLU A 278 -13.28 -1.50 -0.47
C GLU A 278 -11.89 -1.59 0.17
N HIS A 279 -11.66 -2.64 0.95
CA HIS A 279 -10.33 -2.99 1.43
C HIS A 279 -9.67 -3.95 0.42
N GLU A 280 -8.59 -3.50 -0.21
CA GLU A 280 -7.74 -4.35 -1.06
C GLU A 280 -7.03 -5.40 -0.18
N TYR A 281 -7.66 -6.56 -0.02
CA TYR A 281 -7.09 -7.63 0.81
C TYR A 281 -5.85 -8.25 0.18
N ARG A 282 -4.70 -8.14 0.85
CA ARG A 282 -3.40 -8.67 0.45
C ARG A 282 -2.87 -9.70 1.47
N GLY A 283 -3.75 -10.57 1.97
CA GLY A 283 -3.37 -11.61 2.93
C GLY A 283 -3.42 -11.18 4.39
N VAL A 284 -3.55 -9.89 4.70
CA VAL A 284 -3.62 -9.36 6.07
C VAL A 284 -5.03 -8.83 6.34
N PRO A 285 -5.78 -9.42 7.29
CA PRO A 285 -7.11 -8.96 7.64
C PRO A 285 -7.06 -7.64 8.42
N LEU A 286 -8.14 -6.85 8.32
CA LEU A 286 -8.32 -5.66 9.16
C LEU A 286 -8.52 -6.06 10.63
N LYS A 287 -8.05 -5.20 11.54
CA LYS A 287 -8.47 -5.25 12.95
C LYS A 287 -9.91 -4.76 13.03
N LEU A 288 -10.84 -5.66 13.34
CA LEU A 288 -12.28 -5.38 13.28
C LEU A 288 -12.71 -4.25 14.22
N ASP A 289 -12.08 -4.12 15.40
CA ASP A 289 -12.39 -3.05 16.35
C ASP A 289 -12.03 -1.68 15.75
N TYR A 290 -10.86 -1.56 15.10
CA TYR A 290 -10.47 -0.34 14.42
C TYR A 290 -11.34 -0.05 13.20
N ALA A 291 -11.70 -1.09 12.44
CA ALA A 291 -12.60 -0.94 11.30
C ALA A 291 -13.97 -0.39 11.73
N ARG A 292 -14.55 -0.93 12.81
CA ARG A 292 -15.82 -0.45 13.37
C ARG A 292 -15.72 1.00 13.85
N ALA A 293 -14.70 1.34 14.64
CA ALA A 293 -14.49 2.72 15.10
C ALA A 293 -14.29 3.70 13.92
N THR A 294 -13.61 3.25 12.86
CA THR A 294 -13.43 4.05 11.63
C THR A 294 -14.76 4.29 10.92
N LEU A 295 -15.60 3.26 10.79
CA LEU A 295 -16.93 3.40 10.19
C LEU A 295 -17.82 4.39 10.97
N GLU A 296 -17.76 4.37 12.30
CA GLU A 296 -18.48 5.35 13.14
C GLU A 296 -18.02 6.78 12.88
N ASN A 297 -16.70 7.00 12.83
CA ASN A 297 -16.13 8.32 12.57
C ASN A 297 -16.45 8.81 11.15
N LEU A 298 -16.36 7.94 10.16
CA LEU A 298 -16.72 8.25 8.77
C LEU A 298 -18.22 8.59 8.64
N GLN A 299 -19.09 7.87 9.34
CA GLN A 299 -20.51 8.15 9.34
C GLN A 299 -20.82 9.55 9.91
N ARG A 300 -20.11 9.99 10.95
CA ARG A 300 -20.26 11.36 11.48
C ARG A 300 -19.88 12.43 10.46
N ILE A 301 -18.91 12.14 9.58
CA ILE A 301 -18.47 13.05 8.51
C ILE A 301 -19.39 12.95 7.30
N TRP A 302 -19.73 11.73 6.88
CA TRP A 302 -20.55 11.47 5.68
C TRP A 302 -22.05 11.71 5.90
N SER A 303 -22.50 11.63 7.17
CA SER A 303 -23.89 11.84 7.62
C SER A 303 -24.91 10.81 7.10
N ARG A 304 -24.46 9.76 6.44
CA ARG A 304 -25.27 8.63 5.94
C ARG A 304 -24.60 7.32 6.24
N GLY A 305 -25.21 6.21 5.84
CA GLY A 305 -24.65 4.88 6.05
C GLY A 305 -23.26 4.73 5.43
N VAL A 306 -22.36 4.06 6.13
CA VAL A 306 -21.01 3.75 5.66
C VAL A 306 -20.80 2.25 5.67
N HIS A 307 -20.27 1.75 4.58
CA HIS A 307 -20.06 0.33 4.34
C HIS A 307 -18.59 0.08 3.98
N LEU A 308 -18.05 -1.04 4.44
CA LEU A 308 -16.69 -1.48 4.13
C LEU A 308 -16.71 -2.95 3.70
N ARG A 309 -16.32 -3.19 2.47
CA ARG A 309 -16.11 -4.54 1.95
C ARG A 309 -14.71 -4.99 2.31
N THR A 310 -14.59 -6.17 2.91
CA THR A 310 -13.29 -6.74 3.32
C THR A 310 -13.34 -8.25 3.33
N GLN A 311 -12.19 -8.90 3.59
CA GLN A 311 -12.10 -10.34 3.77
C GLN A 311 -11.69 -10.67 5.21
N VAL A 312 -12.45 -11.56 5.86
CA VAL A 312 -12.20 -12.04 7.22
C VAL A 312 -12.41 -13.56 7.24
N ASP A 313 -11.42 -14.29 7.76
CA ASP A 313 -11.44 -15.76 7.83
C ASP A 313 -11.75 -16.43 6.46
N GLY A 314 -11.14 -15.90 5.39
CA GLY A 314 -11.32 -16.41 4.03
C GLY A 314 -12.66 -16.06 3.37
N LYS A 315 -13.56 -15.37 4.06
CA LYS A 315 -14.88 -15.00 3.55
C LYS A 315 -14.95 -13.50 3.26
N LYS A 316 -15.53 -13.13 2.12
CA LYS A 316 -15.85 -11.73 1.83
C LYS A 316 -17.00 -11.28 2.74
N LYS A 317 -16.82 -10.15 3.41
CA LYS A 317 -17.81 -9.57 4.32
C LYS A 317 -18.03 -8.11 4.02
N LEU A 318 -19.26 -7.68 4.24
CA LEU A 318 -19.65 -6.27 4.25
C LEU A 318 -19.88 -5.86 5.71
N LEU A 319 -19.05 -4.97 6.21
CA LEU A 319 -19.23 -4.30 7.48
C LEU A 319 -20.00 -3.01 7.22
N SER A 320 -21.01 -2.71 7.98
CA SER A 320 -21.87 -1.56 7.79
C SER A 320 -22.14 -0.84 9.10
N TYR A 321 -22.24 0.49 9.06
CA TYR A 321 -22.68 1.31 10.16
C TYR A 321 -23.68 2.37 9.67
N ASN A 322 -24.87 2.40 10.28
CA ASN A 322 -25.97 3.28 9.86
C ASN A 322 -26.18 4.49 10.78
N GLY A 323 -25.27 4.74 11.71
CA GLY A 323 -25.39 5.77 12.75
C GLY A 323 -25.92 5.29 14.08
N SER A 324 -26.43 4.06 14.17
CA SER A 324 -26.98 3.49 15.42
C SER A 324 -26.39 2.11 15.74
N ARG A 325 -26.21 1.25 14.74
CA ARG A 325 -25.73 -0.13 14.94
C ARG A 325 -24.78 -0.57 13.85
N HIS A 326 -23.87 -1.47 14.22
CA HIS A 326 -23.04 -2.20 13.28
C HIS A 326 -23.79 -3.44 12.76
N GLU A 327 -23.65 -3.68 11.48
CA GLU A 327 -24.14 -4.87 10.81
C GLU A 327 -23.00 -5.55 10.06
N GLU A 328 -22.99 -6.86 10.05
CA GLU A 328 -22.02 -7.68 9.34
C GLU A 328 -22.76 -8.68 8.45
N LYS A 329 -22.46 -8.67 7.15
CA LYS A 329 -23.08 -9.57 6.18
C LYS A 329 -21.98 -10.29 5.40
N VAL A 330 -22.08 -11.62 5.31
CA VAL A 330 -21.24 -12.42 4.42
C VAL A 330 -21.73 -12.21 2.99
N LEU A 331 -20.78 -11.93 2.10
CA LEU A 331 -21.05 -11.83 0.67
C LEU A 331 -20.75 -13.19 0.04
N THR A 332 -21.72 -13.71 -0.68
CA THR A 332 -21.59 -14.96 -1.44
C THR A 332 -20.89 -14.74 -2.75
#